data_fc8fcf09e0cd39a3bf1fdb99f26a9272
#
_entry.id   fc8fcf09e0cd39a3bf1fdb99f26a9272
#
_cell.length_a   1.000
_cell.length_b   1.000
_cell.length_c   1.000
_cell.angle_alpha   90.00
_cell.angle_beta   90.00
_cell.angle_gamma   90.00
#
_symmetry.space_group_name_H-M   'P 1'
#
loop_
_entity.id
_entity.type
_entity.pdbx_description
1 polymer ?
#
loop_
_entity_poly.entity_id
_entity_poly.type
_entity_poly.pdbx_seq_one_letter_code
_entity_poly.pdbx_strand_id
1 'polypeptide(L)'
;MCSSDLHVVKGYTLDKDDDVMIDDPIGMSGSVLKAHVHLAIGSDSVVQNLVKCIRRAGLDIEGLVLQPWASAAGVLTPTDKELGVVVLDIGAGTTDISCWEKGQVEFTAVAAMGGNTIQRDIAAVLGCNMNDADEIKLTYGHWPLRPEDTYEVVRYVRESNGEADTSSCEKIVLTVQSRLTEMFKVIARSYLGPDGWNLRASAGIVLTGGVARMSGIADLAQTVLGLPVRIGMPLLQSDASIGLVSPEDATVVGVLLETVRRRKLAGAETLSQGTFSGLLAQLKRIVFGDFSG
;
A
#
# COMPACT_ATOMS: atom_id res chain seq x y z
N MET A 1 -0.54 -31.19 -0.44
CA MET A 1 -0.70 -29.87 -1.03
C MET A 1 -0.80 -28.88 0.12
N CYS A 2 0.26 -28.18 0.42
CA CYS A 2 0.18 -27.05 1.33
C CYS A 2 0.10 -25.82 0.42
N SER A 3 -1.11 -25.41 0.05
CA SER A 3 -1.31 -24.09 -0.49
C SER A 3 -1.13 -23.09 0.65
N SER A 4 -0.31 -22.08 0.48
CA SER A 4 -0.23 -20.96 1.42
C SER A 4 -1.42 -20.06 1.19
N ASP A 5 -2.60 -20.55 1.57
CA ASP A 5 -3.83 -19.79 1.42
C ASP A 5 -3.98 -18.86 2.62
N LEU A 6 -3.95 -17.58 2.35
CA LEU A 6 -4.34 -16.56 3.30
C LEU A 6 -5.84 -16.34 3.18
N HIS A 7 -6.57 -16.65 4.23
CA HIS A 7 -8.00 -16.41 4.30
C HIS A 7 -8.33 -15.36 5.36
N VAL A 8 -9.23 -14.48 5.00
CA VAL A 8 -9.78 -13.48 5.91
C VAL A 8 -11.27 -13.67 5.97
N VAL A 9 -11.81 -13.94 7.15
CA VAL A 9 -13.25 -14.03 7.34
C VAL A 9 -13.84 -12.62 7.19
N LYS A 10 -14.77 -12.47 6.26
CA LYS A 10 -15.50 -11.23 6.00
C LYS A 10 -16.65 -11.06 6.99
N GLY A 11 -17.31 -12.14 7.34
CA GLY A 11 -18.43 -12.20 8.25
C GLY A 11 -19.17 -13.51 8.11
N TYR A 12 -20.32 -13.60 8.74
CA TYR A 12 -21.15 -14.79 8.79
C TYR A 12 -22.58 -14.45 8.39
N THR A 13 -23.32 -15.45 7.89
CA THR A 13 -24.77 -15.38 7.76
C THR A 13 -25.42 -16.61 8.41
N LEU A 14 -26.62 -16.44 8.97
CA LEU A 14 -27.36 -17.51 9.66
C LEU A 14 -28.56 -17.96 8.83
N ASP A 15 -28.76 -19.26 8.76
CA ASP A 15 -29.88 -19.93 8.10
C ASP A 15 -30.03 -19.55 6.62
N LYS A 16 -31.19 -18.99 6.22
CA LYS A 16 -31.48 -18.59 4.85
C LYS A 16 -31.39 -17.09 4.61
N ASP A 17 -31.01 -16.33 5.63
CA ASP A 17 -30.94 -14.88 5.53
C ASP A 17 -29.51 -14.49 5.09
N ASP A 18 -29.27 -14.60 3.78
CA ASP A 18 -27.99 -14.28 3.16
C ASP A 18 -27.75 -12.75 3.06
N ASP A 19 -28.76 -11.92 3.38
CA ASP A 19 -28.69 -10.47 3.26
C ASP A 19 -28.15 -9.77 4.52
N VAL A 20 -28.14 -10.45 5.66
CA VAL A 20 -27.68 -9.89 6.94
C VAL A 20 -26.34 -10.49 7.33
N MET A 21 -25.27 -9.71 7.13
CA MET A 21 -23.94 -10.08 7.58
C MET A 21 -23.80 -9.85 9.08
N ILE A 22 -23.18 -10.84 9.75
CA ILE A 22 -22.94 -10.87 11.20
C ILE A 22 -21.43 -10.93 11.40
N ASP A 23 -20.88 -10.04 12.24
CA ASP A 23 -19.45 -10.03 12.55
C ASP A 23 -19.07 -11.12 13.57
N ASP A 24 -19.92 -11.33 14.59
CA ASP A 24 -19.71 -12.34 15.61
C ASP A 24 -20.99 -13.17 15.83
N PRO A 25 -21.02 -14.45 15.41
CA PRO A 25 -22.17 -15.31 15.57
C PRO A 25 -22.27 -15.98 16.95
N ILE A 26 -21.33 -15.73 17.89
CA ILE A 26 -21.32 -16.38 19.20
C ILE A 26 -22.56 -15.99 19.99
N GLY A 27 -23.27 -16.99 20.49
CA GLY A 27 -24.51 -16.82 21.28
C GLY A 27 -25.78 -16.64 20.45
N MET A 28 -25.69 -16.64 19.12
CA MET A 28 -26.85 -16.64 18.23
C MET A 28 -27.37 -18.06 18.00
N SER A 29 -28.70 -18.19 17.84
CA SER A 29 -29.34 -19.49 17.54
C SER A 29 -29.61 -19.57 16.05
N GLY A 30 -29.25 -20.70 15.43
CA GLY A 30 -29.49 -20.98 14.01
C GLY A 30 -29.21 -22.42 13.68
N SER A 31 -29.68 -22.90 12.51
CA SER A 31 -29.46 -24.25 12.03
C SER A 31 -28.30 -24.37 11.06
N VAL A 32 -27.96 -23.28 10.35
CA VAL A 32 -26.85 -23.21 9.37
C VAL A 32 -26.09 -21.93 9.55
N LEU A 33 -24.80 -22.04 9.80
CA LEU A 33 -23.87 -20.93 9.83
C LEU A 33 -23.00 -20.95 8.55
N LYS A 34 -23.05 -19.88 7.76
CA LYS A 34 -22.19 -19.70 6.59
C LYS A 34 -21.12 -18.67 6.93
N ALA A 35 -19.87 -18.98 6.65
CA ALA A 35 -18.77 -18.04 6.74
C ALA A 35 -18.45 -17.51 5.33
N HIS A 36 -18.41 -16.20 5.18
CA HIS A 36 -17.95 -15.55 3.97
C HIS A 36 -16.45 -15.25 4.12
N VAL A 37 -15.65 -15.71 3.17
CA VAL A 37 -14.20 -15.68 3.28
C VAL A 37 -13.59 -15.02 2.04
N HIS A 38 -12.73 -14.04 2.25
CA HIS A 38 -11.83 -13.56 1.19
C HIS A 38 -10.61 -14.47 1.16
N LEU A 39 -10.36 -15.11 0.03
CA LEU A 39 -9.26 -16.05 -0.15
C LEU A 39 -8.20 -15.44 -1.06
N ALA A 40 -6.97 -15.32 -0.56
CA ALA A 40 -5.81 -14.93 -1.35
C ALA A 40 -4.90 -16.14 -1.55
N ILE A 41 -4.71 -16.53 -2.81
CA ILE A 41 -3.87 -17.67 -3.19
C ILE A 41 -2.51 -17.15 -3.65
N GLY A 42 -1.45 -17.62 -3.01
CA GLY A 42 -0.08 -17.26 -3.32
C GLY A 42 0.78 -18.44 -3.75
N SER A 43 1.99 -18.15 -4.24
CA SER A 43 2.98 -19.19 -4.55
C SER A 43 3.66 -19.67 -3.27
N ASP A 44 3.52 -20.96 -2.97
CA ASP A 44 4.19 -21.62 -1.85
C ASP A 44 5.70 -21.35 -1.82
N SER A 45 6.36 -21.40 -2.96
CA SER A 45 7.81 -21.21 -3.06
C SER A 45 8.23 -19.80 -2.61
N VAL A 46 7.46 -18.79 -2.96
CA VAL A 46 7.72 -17.39 -2.57
C VAL A 46 7.55 -17.23 -1.06
N VAL A 47 6.45 -17.72 -0.51
CA VAL A 47 6.17 -17.65 0.94
C VAL A 47 7.22 -18.42 1.72
N GLN A 48 7.56 -19.66 1.33
CA GLN A 48 8.56 -20.47 2.00
C GLN A 48 9.96 -19.82 1.95
N ASN A 49 10.32 -19.17 0.85
CA ASN A 49 11.59 -18.44 0.77
C ASN A 49 11.63 -17.26 1.74
N LEU A 50 10.55 -16.48 1.83
CA LEU A 50 10.44 -15.39 2.81
C LEU A 50 10.58 -15.92 4.24
N VAL A 51 9.84 -16.98 4.58
CA VAL A 51 9.90 -17.66 5.90
C VAL A 51 11.33 -18.12 6.22
N LYS A 52 12.02 -18.74 5.26
CA LYS A 52 13.41 -19.18 5.42
C LYS A 52 14.36 -18.01 5.66
N CYS A 53 14.19 -16.89 4.94
CA CYS A 53 15.04 -15.70 5.12
C CYS A 53 14.90 -15.12 6.53
N ILE A 54 13.66 -14.98 7.02
CA ILE A 54 13.37 -14.43 8.35
C ILE A 54 13.95 -15.35 9.43
N ARG A 55 13.73 -16.67 9.34
CA ARG A 55 14.27 -17.63 10.30
C ARG A 55 15.80 -17.69 10.29
N ARG A 56 16.44 -17.54 9.12
CA ARG A 56 17.91 -17.43 9.03
C ARG A 56 18.47 -16.17 9.68
N ALA A 57 17.67 -15.11 9.74
CA ALA A 57 18.01 -13.90 10.51
C ALA A 57 17.82 -14.06 12.02
N GLY A 58 17.45 -15.26 12.50
CA GLY A 58 17.23 -15.55 13.94
C GLY A 58 15.91 -15.02 14.49
N LEU A 59 14.95 -14.72 13.62
CA LEU A 59 13.64 -14.20 14.02
C LEU A 59 12.56 -15.29 13.88
N ASP A 60 11.59 -15.27 14.80
CA ASP A 60 10.38 -16.09 14.73
C ASP A 60 9.27 -15.37 13.96
N ILE A 61 8.40 -16.17 13.33
CA ILE A 61 7.27 -15.67 12.54
C ILE A 61 5.99 -15.97 13.31
N GLU A 62 5.28 -14.93 13.71
CA GLU A 62 3.98 -15.02 14.37
C GLU A 62 2.84 -15.29 13.39
N GLY A 63 2.93 -14.75 12.18
CA GLY A 63 1.90 -14.93 11.15
C GLY A 63 2.24 -14.26 9.84
N LEU A 64 1.35 -14.42 8.88
CA LEU A 64 1.40 -13.77 7.59
C LEU A 64 0.20 -12.83 7.44
N VAL A 65 0.42 -11.69 6.81
CA VAL A 65 -0.62 -10.70 6.49
C VAL A 65 -0.50 -10.35 5.00
N LEU A 66 -1.62 -10.28 4.31
CA LEU A 66 -1.65 -9.86 2.92
C LEU A 66 -1.34 -8.37 2.81
N GLN A 67 -0.41 -7.96 1.95
CA GLN A 67 0.04 -6.57 1.84
C GLN A 67 -1.11 -5.59 1.55
N PRO A 68 -2.00 -5.78 0.55
CA PRO A 68 -3.13 -4.88 0.32
C PRO A 68 -4.05 -4.71 1.55
N TRP A 69 -4.19 -5.77 2.36
CA TRP A 69 -4.91 -5.70 3.63
C TRP A 69 -4.16 -4.86 4.67
N ALA A 70 -2.86 -5.10 4.82
CA ALA A 70 -2.04 -4.37 5.78
C ALA A 70 -2.02 -2.87 5.47
N SER A 71 -1.75 -2.50 4.21
CA SER A 71 -1.73 -1.09 3.79
C SER A 71 -3.07 -0.40 4.10
N ALA A 72 -4.18 -1.07 3.79
CA ALA A 72 -5.52 -0.57 4.12
C ALA A 72 -5.75 -0.43 5.64
N ALA A 73 -5.33 -1.41 6.43
CA ALA A 73 -5.42 -1.35 7.89
C ALA A 73 -4.60 -0.19 8.47
N GLY A 74 -3.50 0.16 7.80
CA GLY A 74 -2.63 1.26 8.20
C GLY A 74 -3.18 2.66 7.92
N VAL A 75 -4.09 2.84 6.94
CA VAL A 75 -4.52 4.17 6.45
C VAL A 75 -6.02 4.43 6.45
N LEU A 76 -6.85 3.39 6.60
CA LEU A 76 -8.31 3.51 6.53
C LEU A 76 -8.96 3.63 7.89
N THR A 77 -9.83 4.63 8.05
CA THR A 77 -10.73 4.71 9.18
C THR A 77 -11.89 3.71 9.05
N PRO A 78 -12.61 3.38 10.15
CA PRO A 78 -13.82 2.58 10.06
C PRO A 78 -14.87 3.19 9.12
N THR A 79 -15.01 4.50 9.10
CA THR A 79 -15.94 5.21 8.22
C THR A 79 -15.58 5.06 6.75
N ASP A 80 -14.30 5.13 6.38
CA ASP A 80 -13.86 4.88 4.99
C ASP A 80 -14.32 3.49 4.52
N LYS A 81 -14.08 2.47 5.35
CA LYS A 81 -14.43 1.07 5.03
C LYS A 81 -15.93 0.86 4.91
N GLU A 82 -16.72 1.56 5.73
CA GLU A 82 -18.18 1.46 5.70
C GLU A 82 -18.77 2.07 4.43
N LEU A 83 -18.29 3.26 4.06
CA LEU A 83 -18.82 4.04 2.92
C LEU A 83 -18.40 3.50 1.55
N GLY A 84 -17.41 2.64 1.50
CA GLY A 84 -16.79 2.17 0.24
C GLY A 84 -15.60 3.03 -0.16
N VAL A 85 -14.42 2.39 -0.25
CA VAL A 85 -13.12 3.04 -0.53
C VAL A 85 -12.21 2.10 -1.30
N VAL A 86 -11.37 2.68 -2.15
CA VAL A 86 -10.27 1.99 -2.81
C VAL A 86 -8.94 2.45 -2.22
N VAL A 87 -8.04 1.53 -1.89
CA VAL A 87 -6.66 1.83 -1.52
C VAL A 87 -5.74 1.41 -2.65
N LEU A 88 -4.84 2.30 -3.03
CA LEU A 88 -3.76 2.07 -3.98
C LEU A 88 -2.43 2.29 -3.24
N ASP A 89 -1.74 1.22 -2.89
CA ASP A 89 -0.39 1.27 -2.32
C ASP A 89 0.62 1.14 -3.46
N ILE A 90 1.19 2.27 -3.86
CA ILE A 90 2.08 2.35 -5.01
C ILE A 90 3.53 2.27 -4.52
N GLY A 91 4.07 1.07 -4.54
CA GLY A 91 5.45 0.78 -4.19
C GLY A 91 6.43 1.01 -5.33
N ALA A 92 7.64 0.46 -5.17
CA ALA A 92 8.67 0.53 -6.21
C ALA A 92 8.34 -0.35 -7.42
N GLY A 93 7.97 -1.62 -7.21
CA GLY A 93 7.73 -2.60 -8.28
C GLY A 93 6.27 -2.86 -8.59
N THR A 94 5.40 -2.72 -7.61
CA THR A 94 3.98 -3.09 -7.67
C THR A 94 3.09 -1.98 -7.16
N THR A 95 1.83 -2.05 -7.57
CA THR A 95 0.72 -1.32 -6.95
C THR A 95 -0.23 -2.36 -6.37
N ASP A 96 -0.37 -2.35 -5.06
CA ASP A 96 -1.30 -3.18 -4.32
C ASP A 96 -2.64 -2.45 -4.22
N ILE A 97 -3.71 -3.17 -4.60
CA ILE A 97 -5.07 -2.63 -4.71
C ILE A 97 -5.95 -3.35 -3.72
N SER A 98 -6.71 -2.63 -2.91
CA SER A 98 -7.78 -3.19 -2.10
C SER A 98 -9.02 -2.33 -2.13
N CYS A 99 -10.17 -2.97 -2.27
CA CYS A 99 -11.48 -2.32 -2.32
C CYS A 99 -12.30 -2.79 -1.12
N TRP A 100 -12.88 -1.83 -0.41
CA TRP A 100 -13.59 -2.03 0.84
C TRP A 100 -14.99 -1.45 0.75
N GLU A 101 -15.96 -2.12 1.33
CA GLU A 101 -17.34 -1.68 1.44
C GLU A 101 -18.02 -2.37 2.62
N LYS A 102 -18.89 -1.66 3.34
CA LYS A 102 -19.60 -2.19 4.52
C LYS A 102 -18.66 -2.82 5.56
N GLY A 103 -17.54 -2.17 5.82
CA GLY A 103 -16.53 -2.63 6.78
C GLY A 103 -15.62 -3.77 6.29
N GLN A 104 -15.86 -4.34 5.09
CA GLN A 104 -15.24 -5.57 4.62
C GLN A 104 -14.41 -5.37 3.35
N VAL A 105 -13.37 -6.21 3.20
CA VAL A 105 -12.63 -6.28 1.93
C VAL A 105 -13.45 -7.05 0.91
N GLU A 106 -13.71 -6.42 -0.22
CA GLU A 106 -14.44 -7.05 -1.32
C GLU A 106 -13.53 -7.56 -2.42
N PHE A 107 -12.45 -6.83 -2.68
CA PHE A 107 -11.53 -7.16 -3.75
C PHE A 107 -10.10 -6.80 -3.38
N THR A 108 -9.14 -7.63 -3.78
CA THR A 108 -7.71 -7.33 -3.73
C THR A 108 -7.03 -7.74 -5.02
N ALA A 109 -6.05 -6.96 -5.46
CA ALA A 109 -5.25 -7.26 -6.63
C ALA A 109 -3.84 -6.67 -6.49
N VAL A 110 -2.93 -7.12 -7.34
CA VAL A 110 -1.58 -6.59 -7.46
C VAL A 110 -1.32 -6.29 -8.94
N ALA A 111 -1.04 -5.02 -9.25
CA ALA A 111 -0.59 -4.60 -10.56
C ALA A 111 0.94 -4.55 -10.60
N ALA A 112 1.56 -5.19 -11.59
CA ALA A 112 3.03 -5.24 -11.76
C ALA A 112 3.57 -3.92 -12.32
N MET A 113 3.24 -2.80 -11.68
CA MET A 113 3.68 -1.44 -12.03
C MET A 113 3.85 -0.60 -10.76
N GLY A 114 4.87 0.25 -10.74
CA GLY A 114 5.21 1.10 -9.59
C GLY A 114 6.29 2.12 -9.96
N GLY A 115 6.98 2.66 -8.97
CA GLY A 115 8.00 3.69 -9.14
C GLY A 115 9.15 3.31 -10.07
N ASN A 116 9.51 2.03 -10.12
CA ASN A 116 10.55 1.52 -11.03
C ASN A 116 10.15 1.64 -12.51
N THR A 117 8.85 1.68 -12.82
CA THR A 117 8.39 1.89 -14.19
C THR A 117 8.66 3.33 -14.62
N ILE A 118 8.41 4.30 -13.74
CA ILE A 118 8.73 5.71 -13.95
C ILE A 118 10.24 5.90 -14.11
N GLN A 119 11.02 5.28 -13.23
CA GLN A 119 12.48 5.33 -13.25
C GLN A 119 13.06 4.81 -14.57
N ARG A 120 12.54 3.67 -15.08
CA ARG A 120 12.95 3.13 -16.39
C ARG A 120 12.66 4.07 -17.54
N ASP A 121 11.53 4.78 -17.51
CA ASP A 121 11.21 5.74 -18.56
C ASP A 121 12.17 6.93 -18.53
N ILE A 122 12.48 7.46 -17.35
CA ILE A 122 13.47 8.53 -17.20
C ILE A 122 14.84 8.06 -17.72
N ALA A 123 15.29 6.86 -17.32
CA ALA A 123 16.55 6.29 -17.79
C ALA A 123 16.59 6.16 -19.32
N ALA A 124 15.49 5.68 -19.93
CA ALA A 124 15.39 5.53 -21.39
C ALA A 124 15.36 6.91 -22.11
N VAL A 125 14.63 7.88 -21.56
CA VAL A 125 14.49 9.23 -22.18
C VAL A 125 15.78 10.02 -22.12
N LEU A 126 16.58 9.85 -21.06
CA LEU A 126 17.84 10.56 -20.85
C LEU A 126 19.06 9.75 -21.33
N GLY A 127 18.97 8.43 -21.42
CA GLY A 127 20.10 7.54 -21.66
C GLY A 127 21.06 7.47 -20.46
N CYS A 128 20.55 7.65 -19.23
CA CYS A 128 21.33 7.56 -18.00
C CYS A 128 21.14 6.21 -17.31
N ASN A 129 21.98 5.91 -16.32
CA ASN A 129 21.83 4.70 -15.51
C ASN A 129 20.62 4.77 -14.58
N MET A 130 20.26 3.63 -14.00
CA MET A 130 19.05 3.52 -13.16
C MET A 130 19.17 4.31 -11.86
N ASN A 131 20.35 4.46 -11.28
CA ASN A 131 20.53 5.20 -10.03
C ASN A 131 20.33 6.71 -10.25
N ASP A 132 20.94 7.26 -11.31
CA ASP A 132 20.72 8.66 -11.68
C ASP A 132 19.25 8.93 -11.99
N ALA A 133 18.58 8.01 -12.70
CA ALA A 133 17.15 8.11 -12.99
C ALA A 133 16.28 8.10 -11.72
N ASP A 134 16.68 7.34 -10.68
CA ASP A 134 15.99 7.35 -9.40
C ASP A 134 16.13 8.68 -8.67
N GLU A 135 17.34 9.21 -8.59
CA GLU A 135 17.61 10.53 -7.99
C GLU A 135 16.84 11.65 -8.71
N ILE A 136 16.84 11.61 -10.05
CA ILE A 136 16.11 12.56 -10.89
C ILE A 136 14.59 12.44 -10.64
N LYS A 137 14.04 11.23 -10.57
CA LYS A 137 12.63 11.00 -10.23
C LYS A 137 12.26 11.58 -8.87
N LEU A 138 13.11 11.36 -7.86
CA LEU A 138 12.86 11.83 -6.49
C LEU A 138 12.95 13.35 -6.36
N THR A 139 13.85 13.96 -7.13
CA THR A 139 14.11 15.41 -7.05
C THR A 139 13.13 16.22 -7.91
N TYR A 140 12.87 15.77 -9.13
CA TYR A 140 12.14 16.53 -10.15
C TYR A 140 10.76 15.93 -10.50
N GLY A 141 10.42 14.77 -9.95
CA GLY A 141 9.12 14.15 -10.22
C GLY A 141 7.99 14.87 -9.48
N HIS A 142 7.11 15.55 -10.23
CA HIS A 142 5.93 16.22 -9.68
C HIS A 142 4.82 16.42 -10.73
N TRP A 143 3.68 16.91 -10.29
CA TRP A 143 2.56 17.35 -11.09
C TRP A 143 1.91 18.57 -10.41
N PRO A 144 1.36 19.57 -11.13
CA PRO A 144 1.44 19.76 -12.59
C PRO A 144 2.79 20.32 -13.02
N LEU A 145 2.99 20.38 -14.35
CA LEU A 145 4.12 21.14 -14.93
C LEU A 145 4.05 22.61 -14.48
N ARG A 146 5.17 23.14 -14.04
CA ARG A 146 5.31 24.51 -13.53
C ARG A 146 6.05 25.39 -14.54
N PRO A 147 5.81 26.71 -14.56
CA PRO A 147 6.53 27.60 -15.49
C PRO A 147 8.05 27.54 -15.34
N GLU A 148 8.55 27.39 -14.12
CA GLU A 148 9.99 27.29 -13.82
C GLU A 148 10.64 26.04 -14.42
N ASP A 149 9.91 24.93 -14.56
CA ASP A 149 10.43 23.66 -15.09
C ASP A 149 10.98 23.79 -16.52
N THR A 150 10.48 24.77 -17.29
CA THR A 150 10.94 25.06 -18.65
C THR A 150 12.39 25.59 -18.66
N TYR A 151 12.80 26.29 -17.62
CA TYR A 151 14.12 26.93 -17.51
C TYR A 151 15.07 26.16 -16.61
N GLU A 152 14.56 25.25 -15.77
CA GLU A 152 15.37 24.45 -14.87
C GLU A 152 16.13 23.36 -15.63
N VAL A 153 17.45 23.30 -15.39
CA VAL A 153 18.35 22.37 -16.07
C VAL A 153 18.75 21.24 -15.15
N VAL A 154 18.43 20.02 -15.55
CA VAL A 154 18.80 18.80 -14.86
C VAL A 154 20.08 18.24 -15.46
N ARG A 155 21.09 17.98 -14.62
CA ARG A 155 22.37 17.41 -15.03
C ARG A 155 22.39 15.91 -14.75
N TYR A 156 22.96 15.14 -15.64
CA TYR A 156 23.11 13.70 -15.50
C TYR A 156 24.32 13.19 -16.28
N VAL A 157 24.66 11.91 -16.11
CA VAL A 157 25.74 11.26 -16.88
C VAL A 157 25.13 10.26 -17.85
N ARG A 158 25.52 10.35 -19.12
CA ARG A 158 25.11 9.36 -20.12
C ARG A 158 25.77 8.02 -19.87
N GLU A 159 24.97 6.96 -19.81
CA GLU A 159 25.47 5.58 -19.60
C GLU A 159 26.36 5.11 -20.77
N SER A 160 26.07 5.56 -22.01
CA SER A 160 26.74 5.08 -23.22
C SER A 160 28.21 5.49 -23.35
N ASN A 161 28.59 6.65 -22.81
CA ASN A 161 29.94 7.21 -22.97
C ASN A 161 30.53 7.82 -21.69
N GLY A 162 29.78 7.85 -20.59
CA GLY A 162 30.21 8.43 -19.33
C GLY A 162 30.33 9.97 -19.34
N GLU A 163 29.79 10.65 -20.37
CA GLU A 163 29.87 12.09 -20.47
C GLU A 163 28.71 12.78 -19.73
N ALA A 164 29.00 13.93 -19.14
CA ALA A 164 27.97 14.78 -18.54
C ALA A 164 27.10 15.38 -19.61
N ASP A 165 25.80 15.35 -19.38
CA ASP A 165 24.79 15.93 -20.26
C ASP A 165 23.71 16.67 -19.46
N THR A 166 22.82 17.37 -20.14
CA THR A 166 21.76 18.17 -19.53
C THR A 166 20.41 17.94 -20.23
N SER A 167 19.34 18.06 -19.46
CA SER A 167 17.96 18.06 -19.96
C SER A 167 17.17 19.17 -19.28
N SER A 168 16.06 19.60 -19.86
CA SER A 168 15.10 20.45 -19.13
C SER A 168 14.33 19.63 -18.09
N CYS A 169 14.01 20.24 -16.95
CA CYS A 169 13.13 19.66 -15.95
C CYS A 169 11.75 19.36 -16.55
N GLU A 170 11.23 20.22 -17.43
CA GLU A 170 9.99 20.01 -18.18
C GLU A 170 9.91 18.62 -18.82
N LYS A 171 10.98 18.19 -19.52
CA LYS A 171 11.02 16.86 -20.17
C LYS A 171 10.85 15.73 -19.16
N ILE A 172 11.42 15.87 -17.98
CA ILE A 172 11.32 14.88 -16.90
C ILE A 172 9.92 14.87 -16.32
N VAL A 173 9.37 16.02 -15.99
CA VAL A 173 8.01 16.17 -15.45
C VAL A 173 6.99 15.58 -16.41
N LEU A 174 7.09 15.86 -17.70
CA LEU A 174 6.19 15.30 -18.73
C LEU A 174 6.33 13.77 -18.85
N THR A 175 7.55 13.22 -18.71
CA THR A 175 7.78 11.77 -18.70
C THR A 175 7.08 11.12 -17.51
N VAL A 176 7.26 11.69 -16.32
CA VAL A 176 6.62 11.23 -15.07
C VAL A 176 5.08 11.29 -15.18
N GLN A 177 4.54 12.42 -15.63
CA GLN A 177 3.10 12.61 -15.82
C GLN A 177 2.50 11.60 -16.78
N SER A 178 3.17 11.37 -17.91
CA SER A 178 2.71 10.43 -18.93
C SER A 178 2.62 9.02 -18.37
N ARG A 179 3.66 8.58 -17.63
CA ARG A 179 3.68 7.25 -17.01
C ARG A 179 2.65 7.09 -15.92
N LEU A 180 2.52 8.05 -15.01
CA LEU A 180 1.50 8.01 -13.96
C LEU A 180 0.08 8.00 -14.53
N THR A 181 -0.17 8.81 -15.56
CA THR A 181 -1.45 8.83 -16.27
C THR A 181 -1.78 7.47 -16.87
N GLU A 182 -0.81 6.83 -17.50
CA GLU A 182 -0.98 5.47 -18.04
C GLU A 182 -1.26 4.45 -16.94
N MET A 183 -0.49 4.48 -15.85
CA MET A 183 -0.68 3.58 -14.70
C MET A 183 -2.10 3.72 -14.14
N PHE A 184 -2.57 4.93 -13.88
CA PHE A 184 -3.93 5.15 -13.37
C PHE A 184 -5.00 4.72 -14.36
N LYS A 185 -4.81 4.93 -15.67
CA LYS A 185 -5.74 4.43 -16.70
C LYS A 185 -5.80 2.89 -16.73
N VAL A 186 -4.67 2.22 -16.58
CA VAL A 186 -4.63 0.75 -16.50
C VAL A 186 -5.36 0.26 -15.24
N ILE A 187 -5.10 0.89 -14.08
CA ILE A 187 -5.79 0.57 -12.83
C ILE A 187 -7.31 0.74 -13.00
N ALA A 188 -7.75 1.88 -13.53
CA ALA A 188 -9.16 2.14 -13.76
C ALA A 188 -9.83 1.08 -14.64
N ARG A 189 -9.20 0.72 -15.76
CA ARG A 189 -9.78 -0.20 -16.74
C ARG A 189 -9.75 -1.66 -16.30
N SER A 190 -8.62 -2.09 -15.70
CA SER A 190 -8.36 -3.51 -15.46
C SER A 190 -8.82 -3.98 -14.09
N TYR A 191 -8.90 -3.08 -13.10
CA TYR A 191 -9.14 -3.44 -11.71
C TYR A 191 -10.38 -2.77 -11.11
N LEU A 192 -10.68 -1.52 -11.46
CA LEU A 192 -11.79 -0.80 -10.85
C LEU A 192 -13.07 -0.85 -11.71
N GLY A 193 -12.93 -0.76 -13.02
CA GLY A 193 -14.05 -0.71 -13.95
C GLY A 193 -14.89 -1.98 -14.00
N PRO A 194 -14.29 -3.19 -14.13
CA PRO A 194 -15.03 -4.43 -14.27
C PRO A 194 -16.05 -4.69 -13.16
N ASP A 195 -15.69 -4.33 -11.91
CA ASP A 195 -16.54 -4.54 -10.73
C ASP A 195 -17.32 -3.27 -10.31
N GLY A 196 -17.27 -2.23 -11.11
CA GLY A 196 -17.98 -0.97 -10.85
C GLY A 196 -17.49 -0.19 -9.63
N TRP A 197 -16.24 -0.35 -9.22
CA TRP A 197 -15.68 0.35 -8.06
C TRP A 197 -15.65 1.87 -8.22
N ASN A 198 -15.61 2.37 -9.44
CA ASN A 198 -15.80 3.79 -9.75
C ASN A 198 -17.17 4.35 -9.31
N LEU A 199 -18.16 3.49 -9.05
CA LEU A 199 -19.49 3.87 -8.57
C LEU A 199 -19.69 3.51 -7.09
N ARG A 200 -18.94 2.55 -6.55
CA ARG A 200 -19.09 2.01 -5.20
C ARG A 200 -18.19 2.71 -4.17
N ALA A 201 -17.07 3.30 -4.59
CA ALA A 201 -16.12 3.97 -3.71
C ALA A 201 -16.59 5.38 -3.31
N SER A 202 -17.61 5.48 -2.49
CA SER A 202 -18.17 6.77 -2.05
C SER A 202 -17.20 7.60 -1.21
N ALA A 203 -16.29 6.96 -0.47
CA ALA A 203 -15.20 7.62 0.25
C ALA A 203 -13.99 7.90 -0.67
N GLY A 204 -14.07 7.58 -1.97
CA GLY A 204 -13.04 7.84 -2.96
C GLY A 204 -11.86 6.87 -2.90
N ILE A 205 -10.68 7.38 -3.23
CA ILE A 205 -9.44 6.62 -3.34
C ILE A 205 -8.41 7.14 -2.35
N VAL A 206 -7.71 6.23 -1.70
CA VAL A 206 -6.58 6.52 -0.81
C VAL A 206 -5.30 6.04 -1.47
N LEU A 207 -4.39 6.97 -1.77
CA LEU A 207 -3.04 6.65 -2.27
C LEU A 207 -2.07 6.55 -1.11
N THR A 208 -1.29 5.48 -1.08
CA THR A 208 -0.21 5.28 -0.11
C THR A 208 1.02 4.66 -0.78
N GLY A 209 2.04 4.31 -0.01
CA GLY A 209 3.30 3.82 -0.55
C GLY A 209 4.27 4.93 -0.97
N GLY A 210 5.47 4.55 -1.37
CA GLY A 210 6.57 5.49 -1.65
C GLY A 210 6.27 6.48 -2.78
N VAL A 211 5.55 6.06 -3.83
CA VAL A 211 5.18 6.93 -4.96
C VAL A 211 4.13 7.97 -4.55
N ALA A 212 3.32 7.71 -3.53
CA ALA A 212 2.34 8.67 -3.01
C ALA A 212 2.97 9.93 -2.41
N ARG A 213 4.29 9.94 -2.16
CA ARG A 213 5.05 11.13 -1.73
C ARG A 213 5.29 12.14 -2.85
N MET A 214 5.07 11.75 -4.10
CA MET A 214 5.28 12.63 -5.24
C MET A 214 4.30 13.82 -5.20
N SER A 215 4.83 15.02 -5.30
CA SER A 215 4.03 16.25 -5.24
C SER A 215 2.96 16.28 -6.33
N GLY A 216 1.71 16.55 -5.95
CA GLY A 216 0.57 16.68 -6.87
C GLY A 216 0.00 15.35 -7.38
N ILE A 217 0.51 14.19 -6.94
CA ILE A 217 0.04 12.89 -7.43
C ILE A 217 -1.45 12.66 -7.14
N ALA A 218 -1.96 13.14 -6.02
CA ALA A 218 -3.38 12.98 -5.65
C ALA A 218 -4.29 13.70 -6.67
N ASP A 219 -3.93 14.92 -7.06
CA ASP A 219 -4.69 15.72 -8.03
C ASP A 219 -4.63 15.10 -9.43
N LEU A 220 -3.46 14.57 -9.83
CA LEU A 220 -3.34 13.82 -11.08
C LEU A 220 -4.22 12.57 -11.07
N ALA A 221 -4.15 11.78 -9.98
CA ALA A 221 -4.97 10.60 -9.83
C ALA A 221 -6.46 10.92 -9.86
N GLN A 222 -6.90 11.97 -9.16
CA GLN A 222 -8.29 12.45 -9.17
C GLN A 222 -8.73 12.83 -10.59
N THR A 223 -7.87 13.52 -11.33
CA THR A 223 -8.16 13.92 -12.71
C THR A 223 -8.34 12.71 -13.63
N VAL A 224 -7.51 11.67 -13.46
CA VAL A 224 -7.52 10.48 -14.33
C VAL A 224 -8.60 9.47 -13.93
N LEU A 225 -8.78 9.26 -12.62
CA LEU A 225 -9.69 8.24 -12.07
C LEU A 225 -11.13 8.75 -11.91
N GLY A 226 -11.33 10.07 -11.86
CA GLY A 226 -12.66 10.68 -11.75
C GLY A 226 -13.32 10.53 -10.38
N LEU A 227 -12.56 10.16 -9.35
CA LEU A 227 -13.00 10.01 -7.95
C LEU A 227 -12.19 10.92 -7.04
N PRO A 228 -12.73 11.35 -5.90
CA PRO A 228 -11.94 12.05 -4.88
C PRO A 228 -10.73 11.22 -4.46
N VAL A 229 -9.56 11.84 -4.39
CA VAL A 229 -8.31 11.16 -4.02
C VAL A 229 -7.65 11.89 -2.84
N ARG A 230 -7.20 11.12 -1.85
CA ARG A 230 -6.37 11.64 -0.74
C ARG A 230 -5.12 10.79 -0.54
N ILE A 231 -4.11 11.38 0.06
CA ILE A 231 -2.94 10.64 0.52
C ILE A 231 -3.28 9.95 1.84
N GLY A 232 -3.02 8.65 1.91
CA GLY A 232 -3.16 7.82 3.10
C GLY A 232 -1.94 7.93 3.98
N MET A 233 -2.11 8.55 5.15
CA MET A 233 -1.09 8.61 6.19
C MET A 233 -1.34 7.52 7.22
N PRO A 234 -0.28 6.95 7.83
CA PRO A 234 -0.43 5.95 8.88
C PRO A 234 -1.29 6.41 10.06
N LEU A 235 -2.20 5.53 10.52
CA LEU A 235 -3.14 5.80 11.62
C LEU A 235 -2.52 5.67 13.02
N LEU A 236 -1.21 5.78 13.17
CA LEU A 236 -0.59 5.78 14.49
C LEU A 236 -0.97 7.07 15.23
N GLN A 237 -1.80 6.91 16.23
CA GLN A 237 -2.10 8.00 17.15
C GLN A 237 -0.87 8.27 18.03
N SER A 238 -0.38 9.50 17.97
CA SER A 238 0.27 10.26 19.04
C SER A 238 1.75 10.06 19.37
N ASP A 239 2.54 9.22 18.75
CA ASP A 239 3.98 9.26 19.03
C ASP A 239 4.79 9.56 17.77
N ALA A 240 4.91 10.87 17.44
CA ALA A 240 5.85 11.37 16.43
C ALA A 240 7.32 10.94 16.69
N SER A 241 7.59 10.39 17.88
CA SER A 241 8.89 9.85 18.27
C SER A 241 9.28 8.56 17.51
N ILE A 242 8.33 7.90 16.82
CA ILE A 242 8.58 6.61 16.16
C ILE A 242 9.06 6.79 14.72
N GLY A 243 8.84 7.97 14.12
CA GLY A 243 9.28 8.27 12.76
C GLY A 243 8.49 7.57 11.63
N LEU A 244 7.40 6.84 11.94
CA LEU A 244 6.54 6.18 10.95
C LEU A 244 5.37 7.11 10.57
N VAL A 245 5.67 8.17 9.82
CA VAL A 245 4.70 9.24 9.51
C VAL A 245 4.56 9.50 8.02
N SER A 246 5.16 8.65 7.20
CA SER A 246 5.15 8.77 5.73
C SER A 246 4.14 7.78 5.11
N PRO A 247 3.57 8.06 3.94
CA PRO A 247 2.73 7.10 3.22
C PRO A 247 3.41 5.75 2.99
N GLU A 248 4.72 5.71 2.83
CA GLU A 248 5.50 4.48 2.66
C GLU A 248 5.49 3.56 3.88
N ASP A 249 5.14 4.08 5.07
CA ASP A 249 5.07 3.32 6.32
C ASP A 249 3.72 2.60 6.52
N ALA A 250 2.75 2.83 5.63
CA ALA A 250 1.39 2.34 5.76
C ALA A 250 1.31 0.82 5.99
N THR A 251 2.04 0.05 5.20
CA THR A 251 2.05 -1.42 5.29
C THR A 251 2.60 -1.89 6.64
N VAL A 252 3.73 -1.33 7.09
CA VAL A 252 4.35 -1.69 8.37
C VAL A 252 3.41 -1.39 9.53
N VAL A 253 2.82 -0.19 9.52
CA VAL A 253 1.84 0.20 10.54
C VAL A 253 0.62 -0.71 10.51
N GLY A 254 0.13 -1.06 9.33
CA GLY A 254 -1.00 -1.96 9.17
C GLY A 254 -0.72 -3.37 9.70
N VAL A 255 0.47 -3.92 9.45
CA VAL A 255 0.89 -5.21 10.03
C VAL A 255 0.88 -5.16 11.56
N LEU A 256 1.38 -4.07 12.16
CA LEU A 256 1.37 -3.88 13.61
C LEU A 256 -0.06 -3.82 14.17
N LEU A 257 -0.92 -3.01 13.56
CA LEU A 257 -2.33 -2.87 13.97
C LEU A 257 -3.08 -4.21 13.85
N GLU A 258 -2.85 -4.95 12.78
CA GLU A 258 -3.47 -6.27 12.57
C GLU A 258 -2.96 -7.31 13.58
N THR A 259 -1.68 -7.28 13.92
CA THR A 259 -1.11 -8.15 14.96
C THR A 259 -1.76 -7.89 16.32
N VAL A 260 -1.90 -6.61 16.69
CA VAL A 260 -2.59 -6.21 17.93
C VAL A 260 -4.06 -6.68 17.92
N ARG A 261 -4.75 -6.51 16.78
CA ARG A 261 -6.14 -6.95 16.61
C ARG A 261 -6.28 -8.46 16.82
N ARG A 262 -5.42 -9.27 16.18
CA ARG A 262 -5.43 -10.74 16.29
C ARG A 262 -5.17 -11.21 17.70
N ARG A 263 -4.22 -10.59 18.41
CA ARG A 263 -3.93 -10.94 19.82
C ARG A 263 -5.11 -10.63 20.74
N LYS A 264 -5.81 -9.51 20.54
CA LYS A 264 -7.03 -9.19 21.29
C LYS A 264 -8.14 -10.23 21.08
N LEU A 265 -8.36 -10.63 19.81
CA LEU A 265 -9.38 -11.64 19.47
C LEU A 265 -9.04 -13.04 20.02
N ALA A 266 -7.75 -13.38 20.10
CA ALA A 266 -7.30 -14.66 20.66
C ALA A 266 -7.40 -14.76 22.20
N GLY A 267 -7.95 -13.73 22.88
CA GLY A 267 -8.09 -13.72 24.34
C GLY A 267 -6.76 -13.60 25.10
N ALA A 268 -5.68 -13.29 24.41
CA ALA A 268 -4.43 -12.91 25.05
C ALA A 268 -4.68 -11.61 25.82
N GLU A 269 -4.58 -11.66 27.14
CA GLU A 269 -4.91 -10.63 28.13
C GLU A 269 -4.59 -9.21 27.68
N THR A 270 -5.49 -8.29 28.05
CA THR A 270 -5.37 -6.85 27.89
C THR A 270 -3.93 -6.38 27.88
N LEU A 271 -3.43 -6.10 26.66
CA LEU A 271 -2.23 -5.30 26.51
C LEU A 271 -2.52 -3.95 27.16
N SER A 272 -1.97 -3.70 28.35
CA SER A 272 -2.04 -2.39 28.99
C SER A 272 -1.46 -1.36 28.03
N GLN A 273 -1.89 -0.11 28.13
CA GLN A 273 -1.33 0.99 27.27
C GLN A 273 0.21 1.04 27.31
N GLY A 274 0.85 0.52 28.38
CA GLY A 274 2.29 0.35 28.48
C GLY A 274 2.91 -0.71 27.56
N THR A 275 2.14 -1.67 27.06
CA THR A 275 2.67 -2.75 26.20
C THR A 275 2.77 -2.35 24.73
N PHE A 276 1.93 -1.41 24.30
CA PHE A 276 2.04 -0.85 22.93
C PHE A 276 3.32 0.00 22.80
N SER A 277 3.62 0.84 23.80
CA SER A 277 4.89 1.58 23.87
C SER A 277 6.10 0.65 24.03
N GLY A 278 5.95 -0.47 24.72
CA GLY A 278 6.97 -1.52 24.85
C GLY A 278 7.25 -2.26 23.54
N LEU A 279 6.21 -2.60 22.77
CA LEU A 279 6.35 -3.24 21.46
C LEU A 279 7.01 -2.31 20.44
N LEU A 280 6.63 -1.03 20.47
CA LEU A 280 7.24 0.01 19.66
C LEU A 280 8.68 0.31 20.07
N ALA A 281 9.00 0.28 21.36
CA ALA A 281 10.36 0.41 21.87
C ALA A 281 11.24 -0.79 21.45
N GLN A 282 10.70 -2.02 21.43
CA GLN A 282 11.39 -3.20 20.89
C GLN A 282 11.62 -3.08 19.37
N LEU A 283 10.65 -2.61 18.60
CA LEU A 283 10.82 -2.34 17.17
C LEU A 283 11.88 -1.27 16.91
N LYS A 284 11.90 -0.21 17.69
CA LYS A 284 12.93 0.83 17.62
C LYS A 284 14.34 0.25 17.85
N ARG A 285 14.49 -0.66 18.79
CA ARG A 285 15.75 -1.38 19.06
C ARG A 285 16.16 -2.32 17.92
N ILE A 286 15.21 -2.99 17.29
CA ILE A 286 15.46 -3.94 16.18
C ILE A 286 15.78 -3.20 14.88
N VAL A 287 15.07 -2.10 14.59
CA VAL A 287 15.20 -1.36 13.31
C VAL A 287 16.36 -0.38 13.32
N PHE A 288 16.65 0.24 14.45
CA PHE A 288 17.66 1.30 14.54
C PHE A 288 18.96 0.90 15.28
N GLY A 289 19.06 -0.33 15.80
CA GLY A 289 20.24 -0.83 16.50
C GLY A 289 20.67 0.05 17.68
N ASP A 290 21.25 -0.51 18.70
CA ASP A 290 22.01 0.26 19.70
C ASP A 290 23.29 0.83 19.03
N PHE A 291 23.19 1.94 18.31
CA PHE A 291 24.32 2.75 17.94
C PHE A 291 24.68 3.69 19.11
N SER A 292 25.12 3.11 20.18
CA SER A 292 25.82 3.80 21.28
C SER A 292 26.93 2.90 21.75
N GLY A 293 28.07 3.07 21.10
CA GLY A 293 29.34 2.45 21.43
C GLY A 293 30.43 3.17 20.68
#